data_9597618bf51ee4e1ee1f78efd26e6ae6
#
_entry.id   9597618bf51ee4e1ee1f78efd26e6ae6
#
_cell.length_a   1.000
_cell.length_b   1.000
_cell.length_c   1.000
_cell.angle_alpha   90.00
_cell.angle_beta   90.00
_cell.angle_gamma   90.00
#
_symmetry.space_group_name_H-M   'P 1'
#
loop_
_entity.id
_entity.type
_entity.pdbx_description
1 polymer ?
#
loop_
_entity_poly.entity_id
_entity_poly.type
_entity_poly.pdbx_seq_one_letter_code
_entity_poly.pdbx_strand_id
1 'polypeptide(L)'
;MAKSKLVAASPLVLDSSCWLEVFDGGTRAQLFEAVASEPEKLIVPVITVYEVFKYLCGVKGAELATRAALYMQRGKVVDIGSDIAIAAVGNGLPMADGLIYATAQTQGAVVWTQDAHFEGLAGVRYFPKS
;
A
#
# COMPACT_ATOMS: atom_id res chain seq x y z
N MET A 1 6.08 -21.72 19.25
CA MET A 1 6.51 -22.93 18.71
C MET A 1 6.48 -22.89 17.17
N ALA A 2 6.93 -23.92 16.56
CA ALA A 2 7.05 -23.93 15.12
C ALA A 2 5.76 -23.58 14.40
N LYS A 3 4.65 -23.83 15.06
CA LYS A 3 3.38 -23.55 14.47
C LYS A 3 3.20 -22.10 14.07
N SER A 4 3.64 -21.16 14.89
CA SER A 4 3.48 -19.76 14.56
C SER A 4 4.29 -19.40 13.34
N LYS A 5 5.35 -20.14 13.05
CA LYS A 5 6.12 -19.92 11.85
C LYS A 5 5.44 -20.47 10.63
N LEU A 6 4.70 -21.57 10.83
CA LEU A 6 3.94 -22.16 9.74
C LEU A 6 2.76 -21.30 9.35
N VAL A 7 2.21 -20.59 10.33
CA VAL A 7 1.17 -19.61 10.03
C VAL A 7 1.89 -18.32 9.66
N ALA A 8 2.25 -18.22 8.43
CA ALA A 8 2.97 -17.04 7.95
C ALA A 8 2.18 -15.78 8.28
N ALA A 9 2.90 -14.74 8.60
CA ALA A 9 2.27 -13.43 8.71
C ALA A 9 1.56 -13.13 7.40
N SER A 10 0.41 -12.48 7.47
CA SER A 10 -0.31 -12.09 6.28
C SER A 10 0.58 -11.22 5.41
N PRO A 11 0.48 -11.36 4.08
CA PRO A 11 1.15 -10.41 3.20
C PRO A 11 0.69 -9.00 3.52
N LEU A 12 1.51 -8.03 3.20
CA LEU A 12 1.27 -6.66 3.60
C LEU A 12 1.17 -5.75 2.40
N VAL A 13 0.19 -4.86 2.43
CA VAL A 13 0.07 -3.77 1.47
C VAL A 13 0.33 -2.47 2.21
N LEU A 14 1.25 -1.65 1.70
CA LEU A 14 1.38 -0.28 2.18
C LEU A 14 0.51 0.59 1.28
N ASP A 15 -0.43 1.31 1.88
CA ASP A 15 -1.20 2.30 1.17
C ASP A 15 -0.28 3.43 0.70
N SER A 16 -0.71 4.18 -0.29
CA SER A 16 0.07 5.29 -0.85
C SER A 16 0.53 6.27 0.23
N SER A 17 -0.31 6.51 1.25
CA SER A 17 0.05 7.43 2.33
C SER A 17 1.30 6.98 3.07
N CYS A 18 1.50 5.67 3.23
CA CYS A 18 2.67 5.15 3.92
C CYS A 18 3.90 5.21 3.04
N TRP A 19 3.77 4.87 1.76
CA TRP A 19 4.88 4.99 0.82
C TRP A 19 5.37 6.44 0.74
N LEU A 20 4.43 7.39 0.66
CA LEU A 20 4.79 8.80 0.55
C LEU A 20 5.46 9.32 1.82
N GLU A 21 5.01 8.83 2.99
CA GLU A 21 5.65 9.20 4.24
C GLU A 21 7.12 8.83 4.21
N VAL A 22 7.43 7.62 3.71
CA VAL A 22 8.82 7.15 3.64
C VAL A 22 9.62 7.93 2.59
N PHE A 23 9.07 8.09 1.40
CA PHE A 23 9.79 8.74 0.31
C PHE A 23 10.02 10.23 0.56
N ASP A 24 9.10 10.89 1.26
CA ASP A 24 9.23 12.30 1.60
C ASP A 24 10.10 12.51 2.84
N GLY A 25 10.45 11.45 3.57
CA GLY A 25 11.18 11.58 4.81
C GLY A 25 10.37 12.30 5.88
N GLY A 26 9.06 12.05 5.90
CA GLY A 26 8.17 12.69 6.84
C GLY A 26 8.44 12.28 8.28
N THR A 27 7.80 12.97 9.21
CA THR A 27 8.04 12.75 10.64
C THR A 27 7.61 11.35 11.10
N ARG A 28 6.75 10.68 10.34
CA ARG A 28 6.28 9.35 10.70
C ARG A 28 6.91 8.26 9.84
N ALA A 29 7.92 8.60 9.03
CA ALA A 29 8.54 7.64 8.13
C ALA A 29 9.04 6.40 8.86
N GLN A 30 9.60 6.58 10.06
CA GLN A 30 10.16 5.47 10.81
C GLN A 30 9.13 4.40 11.17
N LEU A 31 7.85 4.74 11.18
CA LEU A 31 6.81 3.75 11.45
C LEU A 31 6.75 2.69 10.33
N PHE A 32 7.13 3.07 9.13
CA PHE A 32 6.96 2.23 7.95
C PHE A 32 8.28 1.78 7.33
N GLU A 33 9.41 2.35 7.76
CA GLU A 33 10.70 2.10 7.12
C GLU A 33 11.11 0.63 7.13
N ALA A 34 10.88 -0.05 8.25
CA ALA A 34 11.29 -1.44 8.35
C ALA A 34 10.59 -2.30 7.30
N VAL A 35 9.30 -2.02 7.07
CA VAL A 35 8.50 -2.76 6.09
C VAL A 35 8.85 -2.33 4.68
N ALA A 36 8.97 -1.02 4.46
CA ALA A 36 9.26 -0.47 3.13
C ALA A 36 10.68 -0.83 2.66
N SER A 37 11.59 -1.15 3.58
CA SER A 37 12.96 -1.50 3.22
C SER A 37 13.07 -2.91 2.64
N GLU A 38 12.01 -3.69 2.72
CA GLU A 38 11.98 -5.04 2.14
C GLU A 38 10.82 -5.14 1.16
N PRO A 39 10.87 -4.41 0.06
CA PRO A 39 9.72 -4.34 -0.85
C PRO A 39 9.37 -5.68 -1.48
N GLU A 40 10.32 -6.59 -1.55
CA GLU A 40 10.08 -7.93 -2.10
C GLU A 40 9.04 -8.71 -1.30
N LYS A 41 8.81 -8.31 -0.06
CA LYS A 41 7.84 -8.97 0.82
C LYS A 41 6.46 -8.32 0.76
N LEU A 42 6.31 -7.28 -0.06
CA LEU A 42 5.08 -6.51 -0.11
C LEU A 42 4.23 -6.87 -1.32
N ILE A 43 2.93 -6.78 -1.13
CA ILE A 43 1.98 -6.76 -2.24
C ILE A 43 1.81 -5.29 -2.61
N VAL A 44 1.93 -4.98 -3.89
CA VAL A 44 1.89 -3.59 -4.37
C VAL A 44 0.75 -3.47 -5.37
N PRO A 45 -0.43 -2.99 -4.93
CA PRO A 45 -1.50 -2.72 -5.90
C PRO A 45 -1.01 -1.70 -6.91
N VAL A 46 -1.23 -1.96 -8.19
CA VAL A 46 -0.68 -1.08 -9.24
C VAL A 46 -1.15 0.36 -9.06
N ILE A 47 -2.34 0.57 -8.50
CA ILE A 47 -2.85 1.93 -8.28
C ILE A 47 -1.98 2.72 -7.29
N THR A 48 -1.31 2.05 -6.35
CA THR A 48 -0.43 2.77 -5.43
C THR A 48 0.80 3.30 -6.17
N VAL A 49 1.29 2.57 -7.17
CA VAL A 49 2.40 3.04 -7.99
C VAL A 49 1.98 4.32 -8.71
N TYR A 50 0.76 4.31 -9.27
CA TYR A 50 0.22 5.48 -9.95
C TYR A 50 0.13 6.69 -9.01
N GLU A 51 -0.44 6.48 -7.83
CA GLU A 51 -0.64 7.59 -6.90
C GLU A 51 0.67 8.18 -6.39
N VAL A 52 1.62 7.30 -6.04
CA VAL A 52 2.92 7.75 -5.55
C VAL A 52 3.68 8.47 -6.66
N PHE A 53 3.68 7.90 -7.86
CA PHE A 53 4.38 8.51 -8.98
C PHE A 53 3.79 9.89 -9.31
N LYS A 54 2.48 9.97 -9.36
CA LYS A 54 1.80 11.23 -9.67
C LYS A 54 2.13 12.32 -8.65
N TYR A 55 2.06 11.97 -7.37
CA TYR A 55 2.34 12.94 -6.31
C TYR A 55 3.80 13.41 -6.38
N LEU A 56 4.72 12.48 -6.48
CA LEU A 56 6.14 12.82 -6.49
C LEU A 56 6.55 13.60 -7.73
N CYS A 57 5.95 13.30 -8.88
CA CYS A 57 6.18 14.11 -10.08
C CYS A 57 5.83 15.57 -9.84
N GLY A 58 4.73 15.82 -9.13
CA GLY A 58 4.29 17.18 -8.87
C GLY A 58 5.15 17.94 -7.87
N VAL A 59 5.70 17.25 -6.87
CA VAL A 59 6.41 17.94 -5.78
C VAL A 59 7.92 17.76 -5.81
N LYS A 60 8.44 16.69 -6.43
CA LYS A 60 9.86 16.37 -6.42
C LYS A 60 10.46 16.22 -7.80
N GLY A 61 9.64 16.18 -8.84
CA GLY A 61 10.10 16.01 -10.20
C GLY A 61 10.12 14.58 -10.70
N ALA A 62 10.19 14.43 -12.01
CA ALA A 62 10.02 13.13 -12.67
C ALA A 62 11.13 12.15 -12.35
N GLU A 63 12.37 12.62 -12.17
CA GLU A 63 13.47 11.71 -11.92
C GLU A 63 13.31 10.96 -10.60
N LEU A 64 13.04 11.69 -9.53
CA LEU A 64 12.86 11.08 -8.23
C LEU A 64 11.61 10.22 -8.21
N ALA A 65 10.53 10.68 -8.85
CA ALA A 65 9.30 9.92 -8.95
C ALA A 65 9.52 8.58 -9.65
N THR A 66 10.32 8.59 -10.74
CA THR A 66 10.63 7.36 -11.47
C THR A 66 11.40 6.37 -10.60
N ARG A 67 12.37 6.88 -9.84
CA ARG A 67 13.15 6.01 -8.94
C ARG A 67 12.27 5.38 -7.87
N ALA A 68 11.34 6.16 -7.33
CA ALA A 68 10.40 5.64 -6.34
C ALA A 68 9.51 4.56 -6.94
N ALA A 69 8.98 4.81 -8.14
CA ALA A 69 8.12 3.84 -8.81
C ALA A 69 8.87 2.54 -9.11
N LEU A 70 10.13 2.63 -9.55
CA LEU A 70 10.93 1.46 -9.80
C LEU A 70 11.19 0.68 -8.51
N TYR A 71 11.43 1.38 -7.43
CA TYR A 71 11.65 0.74 -6.13
C TYR A 71 10.41 -0.05 -5.71
N MET A 72 9.23 0.55 -5.82
CA MET A 72 7.98 -0.12 -5.46
C MET A 72 7.76 -1.38 -6.29
N GLN A 73 8.18 -1.36 -7.54
CA GLN A 73 7.98 -2.49 -8.44
C GLN A 73 8.85 -3.69 -8.11
N ARG A 74 9.73 -3.57 -7.15
CA ARG A 74 10.46 -4.72 -6.62
C ARG A 74 9.53 -5.62 -5.79
N GLY A 75 8.39 -5.12 -5.37
CA GLY A 75 7.38 -5.92 -4.72
C GLY A 75 6.54 -6.70 -5.71
N LYS A 76 5.56 -7.42 -5.20
CA LYS A 76 4.63 -8.14 -6.06
C LYS A 76 3.54 -7.16 -6.52
N VAL A 77 3.72 -6.61 -7.70
CA VAL A 77 2.74 -5.70 -8.28
C VAL A 77 1.52 -6.49 -8.74
N VAL A 78 0.35 -6.06 -8.32
CA VAL A 78 -0.90 -6.70 -8.71
C VAL A 78 -1.69 -5.72 -9.57
N ASP A 79 -1.95 -6.14 -10.80
CA ASP A 79 -2.71 -5.33 -11.75
C ASP A 79 -4.19 -5.34 -11.41
N ILE A 80 -4.90 -4.34 -11.89
CA ILE A 80 -6.34 -4.24 -11.69
C ILE A 80 -7.05 -4.97 -12.82
N GLY A 81 -7.53 -6.17 -12.50
CA GLY A 81 -8.39 -6.88 -13.42
C GLY A 81 -9.85 -6.54 -13.14
N SER A 82 -10.76 -7.08 -13.95
CA SER A 82 -12.19 -6.81 -13.77
C SER A 82 -12.72 -7.35 -12.45
N ASP A 83 -12.14 -8.43 -11.95
CA ASP A 83 -12.53 -9.00 -10.65
C ASP A 83 -12.27 -8.01 -9.51
N ILE A 84 -11.09 -7.38 -9.49
CA ILE A 84 -10.75 -6.40 -8.48
C ILE A 84 -11.61 -5.14 -8.66
N ALA A 85 -11.79 -4.71 -9.91
CA ALA A 85 -12.58 -3.52 -10.18
C ALA A 85 -14.02 -3.67 -9.68
N ILE A 86 -14.61 -4.83 -9.94
CA ILE A 86 -15.99 -5.11 -9.51
C ILE A 86 -16.05 -5.21 -7.97
N ALA A 87 -15.11 -5.91 -7.37
CA ALA A 87 -15.08 -6.08 -5.92
C ALA A 87 -14.94 -4.75 -5.20
N ALA A 88 -14.20 -3.81 -5.78
CA ALA A 88 -13.97 -2.51 -5.18
C ALA A 88 -15.25 -1.70 -5.02
N VAL A 89 -16.22 -1.90 -5.90
CA VAL A 89 -17.50 -1.19 -5.81
C VAL A 89 -18.22 -1.52 -4.51
N GLY A 90 -18.10 -2.76 -4.06
CA GLY A 90 -18.85 -3.24 -2.91
C GLY A 90 -18.32 -2.75 -1.56
N ASN A 91 -17.12 -2.18 -1.50
CA ASN A 91 -16.58 -1.77 -0.20
C ASN A 91 -16.92 -0.33 0.18
N GLY A 92 -17.51 0.45 -0.72
CA GLY A 92 -18.01 1.79 -0.40
C GLY A 92 -16.94 2.85 -0.20
N LEU A 93 -15.69 2.56 -0.55
CA LEU A 93 -14.60 3.52 -0.39
C LEU A 93 -14.46 4.40 -1.65
N PRO A 94 -13.76 5.54 -1.54
CA PRO A 94 -13.40 6.28 -2.73
C PRO A 94 -12.65 5.40 -3.72
N MET A 95 -12.65 5.75 -4.99
CA MET A 95 -12.20 4.86 -6.06
C MET A 95 -10.83 4.24 -5.80
N ALA A 96 -9.81 5.06 -5.58
CA ALA A 96 -8.45 4.52 -5.40
C ALA A 96 -8.35 3.66 -4.15
N ASP A 97 -8.91 4.14 -3.04
CA ASP A 97 -8.91 3.39 -1.78
C ASP A 97 -9.63 2.06 -1.95
N GLY A 98 -10.74 2.06 -2.67
CA GLY A 98 -11.51 0.85 -2.91
C GLY A 98 -10.71 -0.17 -3.70
N LEU A 99 -9.95 0.28 -4.70
CA LEU A 99 -9.12 -0.61 -5.50
C LEU A 99 -7.97 -1.18 -4.69
N ILE A 100 -7.37 -0.37 -3.82
CA ILE A 100 -6.30 -0.85 -2.93
C ILE A 100 -6.83 -1.91 -1.97
N TYR A 101 -7.97 -1.62 -1.36
CA TYR A 101 -8.56 -2.54 -0.39
C TYR A 101 -8.98 -3.85 -1.05
N ALA A 102 -9.63 -3.78 -2.20
CA ALA A 102 -10.04 -4.98 -2.91
C ALA A 102 -8.83 -5.82 -3.33
N THR A 103 -7.75 -5.17 -3.78
CA THR A 103 -6.53 -5.88 -4.12
C THR A 103 -5.98 -6.62 -2.91
N ALA A 104 -5.92 -5.94 -1.76
CA ALA A 104 -5.42 -6.55 -0.54
C ALA A 104 -6.28 -7.76 -0.17
N GLN A 105 -7.59 -7.64 -0.26
CA GLN A 105 -8.47 -8.75 0.09
C GLN A 105 -8.28 -9.96 -0.80
N THR A 106 -8.11 -9.74 -2.12
CA THR A 106 -7.91 -10.86 -3.04
C THR A 106 -6.57 -11.56 -2.79
N GLN A 107 -5.59 -10.85 -2.21
CA GLN A 107 -4.28 -11.41 -1.92
C GLN A 107 -4.16 -11.91 -0.48
N GLY A 108 -5.22 -11.81 0.31
CA GLY A 108 -5.16 -12.17 1.72
C GLY A 108 -4.21 -11.28 2.51
N ALA A 109 -4.08 -10.02 2.10
CA ALA A 109 -3.11 -9.10 2.68
C ALA A 109 -3.76 -8.14 3.66
N VAL A 110 -2.95 -7.65 4.60
CA VAL A 110 -3.34 -6.60 5.53
C VAL A 110 -2.88 -5.26 4.95
N VAL A 111 -3.73 -4.25 5.04
CA VAL A 111 -3.40 -2.91 4.57
C VAL A 111 -2.91 -2.06 5.73
N TRP A 112 -1.74 -1.44 5.58
CA TRP A 112 -1.26 -0.42 6.51
C TRP A 112 -1.52 0.94 5.88
N THR A 113 -2.15 1.84 6.62
CA THR A 113 -2.56 3.14 6.07
C THR A 113 -2.60 4.21 7.14
N GLN A 114 -2.42 5.45 6.72
CA GLN A 114 -2.64 6.63 7.54
C GLN A 114 -3.96 7.32 7.16
N ASP A 115 -4.70 6.76 6.20
CA ASP A 115 -5.91 7.39 5.66
C ASP A 115 -7.13 6.94 6.47
N ALA A 116 -7.84 7.91 7.02
CA ALA A 116 -9.01 7.65 7.86
C ALA A 116 -10.14 6.94 7.11
N HIS A 117 -10.16 6.98 5.78
CA HIS A 117 -11.18 6.26 5.02
C HIS A 117 -11.17 4.75 5.34
N PHE A 118 -10.00 4.23 5.71
CA PHE A 118 -9.85 2.80 6.00
C PHE A 118 -10.12 2.44 7.45
N GLU A 119 -10.37 3.44 8.30
CA GLU A 119 -10.51 3.19 9.74
C GLU A 119 -11.66 2.22 10.02
N GLY A 120 -11.40 1.21 10.83
CA GLY A 120 -12.42 0.27 11.24
C GLY A 120 -12.70 -0.87 10.27
N LEU A 121 -12.04 -0.90 9.12
CA LEU A 121 -12.25 -1.97 8.15
C LEU A 121 -11.44 -3.21 8.52
N ALA A 122 -12.02 -4.38 8.25
CA ALA A 122 -11.34 -5.64 8.50
C ALA A 122 -10.07 -5.73 7.67
N GLY A 123 -9.00 -6.27 8.25
CA GLY A 123 -7.73 -6.43 7.54
C GLY A 123 -6.96 -5.13 7.35
N VAL A 124 -7.24 -4.13 8.16
CA VAL A 124 -6.55 -2.84 8.07
C VAL A 124 -5.85 -2.53 9.38
N ARG A 125 -4.62 -2.06 9.29
CA ARG A 125 -3.95 -1.42 10.41
C ARG A 125 -3.86 0.07 10.11
N TYR A 126 -4.63 0.83 10.86
CA TYR A 126 -4.74 2.26 10.67
C TYR A 126 -3.80 2.98 11.64
N PHE A 127 -2.99 3.90 11.10
CA PHE A 127 -2.04 4.70 11.87
C PHE A 127 -2.54 6.15 11.87
N PRO A 128 -3.35 6.55 12.83
CA PRO A 128 -3.90 7.91 12.81
C PRO A 128 -2.80 8.96 12.88
N LYS A 129 -3.00 10.03 12.14
CA LYS A 129 -2.04 11.14 12.09
C LYS A 129 -2.32 12.08 13.25
N SER A 130 -2.08 11.64 14.43
CA SER A 130 -2.31 12.40 15.66
C SER A 130 -3.74 12.95 15.71
#